data_b0e3441690efa76f021058d98ab9fbf0
#
_entry.id   b0e3441690efa76f021058d98ab9fbf0
#
_cell.length_a   1.000
_cell.length_b   1.000
_cell.length_c   1.000
_cell.angle_alpha   90.00
_cell.angle_beta   90.00
_cell.angle_gamma   90.00
#
_symmetry.space_group_name_H-M   'P 1'
#
loop_
_entity.id
_entity.type
_entity.pdbx_description
1 polymer ?
#
loop_
_entity_poly.entity_id
_entity_poly.type
_entity_poly.pdbx_seq_one_letter_code
_entity_poly.pdbx_strand_id
1 'polypeptide(L)'
;MVNKKTDIVIIGAGIAGLACAMKLKKNNRNFIIIEQSDRVGGRVGSIKENEYIFDLGFQVYNTEYYKTNSLLNLKELKLKVFKPGASIYNGRRFEILSDPFRDPSTILETFFSGMTTFKDKIKILTLKRALSSYCISEDQSEDMTTLKYLKSYGFSNKIINGFFKPFFSGIFLENQLETSSKFFKNVFSNFNKGYAAVPVNGMQAIPDQMVKNLNPHNLLLGNKVIEAKNPEKIVLENNEIIEAKYMVLTGGSNSLVNNHIVEFNSVRTFYFSSRVKVKHPKYINLFPYDSLINNIAILSSVSENYSPEGNTLFSITIIESDLSKSELIDIIQDKLSTYYGDEKSNYIFMKEINIKQATIKQKTGYFDLKIEDKKNILFAGDYTTYGSIEGAVVSGIKTAEKLISMSAQI
;
A
#
# COMPACT_ATOMS: atom_id res chain seq x y z
N MET A 1 -10.48 0.88 39.57
CA MET A 1 -10.39 0.94 38.08
C MET A 1 -10.52 2.40 37.69
N VAL A 2 -9.56 2.94 36.97
CA VAL A 2 -9.64 4.34 36.49
C VAL A 2 -10.46 4.30 35.20
N ASN A 3 -11.71 4.71 35.25
CA ASN A 3 -12.55 4.83 34.06
C ASN A 3 -12.20 6.12 33.33
N LYS A 4 -11.64 6.03 32.15
CA LYS A 4 -11.46 7.19 31.26
C LYS A 4 -12.77 7.44 30.48
N LYS A 5 -13.19 8.70 30.39
CA LYS A 5 -14.35 9.12 29.58
C LYS A 5 -13.93 10.05 28.46
N THR A 6 -14.51 9.86 27.31
CA THR A 6 -14.29 10.73 26.13
C THR A 6 -15.56 10.79 25.28
N ASP A 7 -15.65 11.71 24.31
CA ASP A 7 -16.76 11.71 23.37
C ASP A 7 -16.60 10.63 22.32
N ILE A 8 -15.38 10.43 21.81
CA ILE A 8 -15.08 9.53 20.70
C ILE A 8 -13.88 8.65 21.05
N VAL A 9 -13.99 7.35 20.84
CA VAL A 9 -12.85 6.42 20.84
C VAL A 9 -12.59 5.94 19.41
N ILE A 10 -11.31 5.98 18.99
CA ILE A 10 -10.83 5.42 17.73
C ILE A 10 -9.98 4.20 18.08
N ILE A 11 -10.38 3.02 17.65
CA ILE A 11 -9.64 1.76 17.85
C ILE A 11 -8.80 1.47 16.62
N GLY A 12 -7.48 1.62 16.76
CA GLY A 12 -6.44 1.49 15.77
C GLY A 12 -5.88 2.83 15.30
N ALA A 13 -4.54 2.97 15.41
CA ALA A 13 -3.75 4.11 14.93
C ALA A 13 -3.15 3.87 13.54
N GLY A 14 -3.83 3.10 12.69
CA GLY A 14 -3.53 3.01 11.27
C GLY A 14 -3.85 4.31 10.53
N ILE A 15 -3.52 4.40 9.24
CA ILE A 15 -3.71 5.61 8.41
C ILE A 15 -5.16 6.14 8.48
N ALA A 16 -6.17 5.27 8.48
CA ALA A 16 -7.57 5.69 8.56
C ALA A 16 -7.92 6.31 9.94
N GLY A 17 -7.47 5.67 11.02
CA GLY A 17 -7.67 6.19 12.38
C GLY A 17 -6.97 7.53 12.58
N LEU A 18 -5.74 7.68 12.11
CA LEU A 18 -4.99 8.94 12.17
C LEU A 18 -5.66 10.04 11.34
N ALA A 19 -6.15 9.73 10.13
CA ALA A 19 -6.86 10.69 9.29
C ALA A 19 -8.18 11.15 9.95
N CYS A 20 -8.91 10.22 10.58
CA CYS A 20 -10.10 10.52 11.38
C CYS A 20 -9.76 11.46 12.54
N ALA A 21 -8.74 11.12 13.32
CA ALA A 21 -8.29 11.92 14.47
C ALA A 21 -7.84 13.33 14.07
N MET A 22 -7.08 13.48 12.99
CA MET A 22 -6.66 14.79 12.47
C MET A 22 -7.86 15.67 12.10
N LYS A 23 -8.88 15.09 11.45
CA LYS A 23 -10.10 15.80 11.08
C LYS A 23 -10.94 16.18 12.31
N LEU A 24 -11.07 15.29 13.30
CA LEU A 24 -11.74 15.55 14.57
C LEU A 24 -11.03 16.66 15.35
N LYS A 25 -9.69 16.61 15.46
CA LYS A 25 -8.90 17.66 16.08
C LYS A 25 -9.13 19.03 15.44
N LYS A 26 -9.12 19.09 14.10
CA LYS A 26 -9.36 20.35 13.36
C LYS A 26 -10.74 20.95 13.68
N ASN A 27 -11.69 20.14 14.15
CA ASN A 27 -13.04 20.56 14.54
C ASN A 27 -13.24 20.56 16.06
N ASN A 28 -12.16 20.62 16.85
CA ASN A 28 -12.15 20.71 18.32
C ASN A 28 -12.99 19.62 19.00
N ARG A 29 -12.99 18.37 18.46
CA ARG A 29 -13.68 17.24 19.06
C ARG A 29 -12.78 16.51 20.02
N ASN A 30 -13.35 16.07 21.16
CA ASN A 30 -12.63 15.28 22.15
C ASN A 30 -12.62 13.80 21.73
N PHE A 31 -11.41 13.20 21.69
CA PHE A 31 -11.23 11.80 21.29
C PHE A 31 -10.01 11.17 21.94
N ILE A 32 -10.00 9.83 21.99
CA ILE A 32 -8.86 9.00 22.34
C ILE A 32 -8.63 7.99 21.23
N ILE A 33 -7.37 7.77 20.85
CA ILE A 33 -6.94 6.69 19.93
C ILE A 33 -6.32 5.58 20.76
N ILE A 34 -6.73 4.34 20.53
CA ILE A 34 -6.17 3.15 21.18
C ILE A 34 -5.50 2.29 20.12
N GLU A 35 -4.23 1.96 20.32
CA GLU A 35 -3.44 1.15 19.40
C GLU A 35 -2.73 0.04 20.17
N GLN A 36 -2.85 -1.20 19.66
CA GLN A 36 -2.27 -2.38 20.31
C GLN A 36 -0.74 -2.45 20.20
N SER A 37 -0.18 -1.89 19.11
CA SER A 37 1.27 -1.85 18.90
C SER A 37 1.93 -0.64 19.61
N ASP A 38 3.24 -0.68 19.69
CA ASP A 38 4.07 0.41 20.22
C ASP A 38 4.31 1.54 19.20
N ARG A 39 3.77 1.42 17.97
CA ARG A 39 3.90 2.39 16.88
C ARG A 39 2.58 2.71 16.22
N VAL A 40 2.51 3.85 15.56
CA VAL A 40 1.40 4.24 14.67
C VAL A 40 1.64 3.76 13.23
N GLY A 41 0.59 3.79 12.41
CA GLY A 41 0.65 3.53 10.98
C GLY A 41 0.02 2.21 10.54
N GLY A 42 -0.15 1.26 11.44
CA GLY A 42 -0.71 -0.05 11.11
C GLY A 42 0.11 -0.77 10.03
N ARG A 43 -0.48 -1.01 8.87
CA ARG A 43 0.21 -1.64 7.71
C ARG A 43 1.26 -0.74 7.05
N VAL A 44 1.14 0.58 7.17
CA VAL A 44 2.15 1.53 6.66
C VAL A 44 3.23 1.74 7.72
N GLY A 45 4.47 1.42 7.38
CA GLY A 45 5.57 1.57 8.32
C GLY A 45 6.89 1.02 7.83
N SER A 46 7.93 1.24 8.64
CA SER A 46 9.29 0.77 8.40
C SER A 46 9.96 0.36 9.70
N ILE A 47 10.92 -0.54 9.61
CA ILE A 47 11.83 -0.94 10.68
C ILE A 47 13.20 -0.37 10.35
N LYS A 48 13.84 0.31 11.29
CA LYS A 48 15.23 0.78 11.17
C LYS A 48 16.14 -0.13 11.98
N GLU A 49 17.13 -0.71 11.33
CA GLU A 49 18.04 -1.66 11.96
C GLU A 49 19.40 -1.64 11.22
N ASN A 50 20.51 -1.51 11.95
CA ASN A 50 21.86 -1.53 11.42
C ASN A 50 22.07 -0.59 10.20
N GLU A 51 21.59 0.66 10.31
CA GLU A 51 21.62 1.70 9.26
C GLU A 51 20.79 1.36 8.00
N TYR A 52 19.99 0.27 8.01
CA TYR A 52 19.05 -0.05 6.96
C TYR A 52 17.63 0.37 7.34
N ILE A 53 16.83 0.67 6.31
CA ILE A 53 15.40 0.89 6.43
C ILE A 53 14.67 -0.23 5.70
N PHE A 54 13.85 -0.99 6.41
CA PHE A 54 13.02 -2.06 5.88
C PHE A 54 11.56 -1.64 5.99
N ASP A 55 10.92 -1.29 4.89
CA ASP A 55 9.47 -1.03 4.90
C ASP A 55 8.70 -2.32 5.19
N LEU A 56 7.52 -2.22 5.77
CA LEU A 56 6.65 -3.36 6.07
C LEU A 56 6.03 -3.90 4.77
N GLY A 57 6.82 -4.65 4.02
CA GLY A 57 6.54 -5.03 2.64
C GLY A 57 6.95 -3.95 1.64
N PHE A 58 6.96 -4.29 0.34
CA PHE A 58 7.20 -3.29 -0.68
C PHE A 58 6.01 -2.33 -0.78
N GLN A 59 6.19 -1.11 -0.35
CA GLN A 59 5.17 -0.07 -0.31
C GLN A 59 5.62 1.15 -1.11
N VAL A 60 4.65 1.82 -1.73
CA VAL A 60 4.89 3.09 -2.42
C VAL A 60 3.80 4.10 -2.08
N TYR A 61 4.19 5.36 -2.04
CA TYR A 61 3.30 6.50 -1.99
C TYR A 61 3.09 7.02 -3.41
N ASN A 62 1.85 7.31 -3.80
CA ASN A 62 1.61 7.97 -5.07
C ASN A 62 1.55 9.49 -4.86
N THR A 63 2.33 10.25 -5.64
CA THR A 63 2.42 11.71 -5.48
C THR A 63 1.12 12.46 -5.78
N GLU A 64 0.15 11.82 -6.43
CA GLU A 64 -1.17 12.38 -6.77
C GLU A 64 -2.29 12.01 -5.77
N TYR A 65 -1.96 11.46 -4.62
CA TYR A 65 -2.93 11.23 -3.56
C TYR A 65 -3.48 12.54 -3.01
N TYR A 66 -4.62 12.97 -3.54
CA TYR A 66 -5.16 14.31 -3.29
C TYR A 66 -5.53 14.58 -1.83
N LYS A 67 -6.29 13.67 -1.21
CA LYS A 67 -6.70 13.83 0.20
C LYS A 67 -5.52 13.64 1.15
N THR A 68 -4.67 12.66 0.87
CA THR A 68 -3.48 12.40 1.69
C THR A 68 -2.51 13.59 1.63
N ASN A 69 -2.28 14.17 0.44
CA ASN A 69 -1.45 15.35 0.27
C ASN A 69 -1.97 16.55 1.08
N SER A 70 -3.28 16.66 1.29
CA SER A 70 -3.86 17.75 2.09
C SER A 70 -3.60 17.61 3.61
N LEU A 71 -3.20 16.43 4.06
CA LEU A 71 -2.87 16.14 5.47
C LEU A 71 -1.37 16.15 5.76
N LEU A 72 -0.53 16.08 4.73
CA LEU A 72 0.92 15.89 4.85
C LEU A 72 1.72 17.11 4.39
N ASN A 73 2.87 17.32 5.01
CA ASN A 73 3.89 18.22 4.51
C ASN A 73 4.89 17.43 3.64
N LEU A 74 4.64 17.41 2.33
CA LEU A 74 5.46 16.65 1.37
C LEU A 74 6.92 17.14 1.31
N LYS A 75 7.18 18.42 1.60
CA LYS A 75 8.54 18.97 1.67
C LYS A 75 9.34 18.35 2.82
N GLU A 76 8.71 18.12 3.96
CA GLU A 76 9.34 17.48 5.12
C GLU A 76 9.58 15.98 4.87
N LEU A 77 8.67 15.29 4.18
CA LEU A 77 8.81 13.89 3.81
C LEU A 77 9.92 13.65 2.79
N LYS A 78 10.29 14.66 1.98
CA LYS A 78 11.34 14.58 0.94
C LYS A 78 11.19 13.35 0.06
N LEU A 79 10.00 13.20 -0.55
CA LEU A 79 9.66 12.05 -1.37
C LEU A 79 10.70 11.81 -2.48
N LYS A 80 11.17 10.58 -2.59
CA LYS A 80 12.10 10.08 -3.61
C LYS A 80 11.31 9.21 -4.59
N VAL A 81 11.35 9.55 -5.87
CA VAL A 81 10.49 8.93 -6.88
C VAL A 81 11.19 7.80 -7.63
N PHE A 82 10.43 6.75 -7.92
CA PHE A 82 10.78 5.76 -8.93
C PHE A 82 10.65 6.35 -10.32
N LYS A 83 11.41 5.82 -11.28
CA LYS A 83 11.18 6.15 -12.68
C LYS A 83 9.84 5.58 -13.18
N PRO A 84 9.12 6.30 -14.08
CA PRO A 84 7.81 5.86 -14.57
C PRO A 84 7.95 4.65 -15.52
N GLY A 85 7.24 3.56 -15.22
CA GLY A 85 7.31 2.32 -15.96
C GLY A 85 7.99 1.20 -15.19
N ALA A 86 8.60 0.26 -15.89
CA ALA A 86 9.26 -0.90 -15.32
C ALA A 86 10.47 -1.36 -16.14
N SER A 87 11.39 -2.04 -15.46
CA SER A 87 12.47 -2.82 -16.05
C SER A 87 12.04 -4.29 -16.02
N ILE A 88 11.85 -4.90 -17.18
CA ILE A 88 11.23 -6.24 -17.32
C ILE A 88 12.30 -7.25 -17.74
N TYR A 89 12.49 -8.30 -16.94
CA TYR A 89 13.38 -9.40 -17.30
C TYR A 89 12.68 -10.35 -18.28
N ASN A 90 13.17 -10.39 -19.52
CA ASN A 90 12.54 -11.18 -20.59
C ASN A 90 13.02 -12.64 -20.65
N GLY A 91 13.71 -13.12 -19.61
CA GLY A 91 14.33 -14.45 -19.55
C GLY A 91 15.81 -14.46 -19.97
N ARG A 92 16.33 -13.34 -20.53
CA ARG A 92 17.74 -13.20 -20.96
C ARG A 92 18.36 -11.88 -20.52
N ARG A 93 17.61 -10.79 -20.59
CA ARG A 93 18.05 -9.44 -20.25
C ARG A 93 16.90 -8.58 -19.77
N PHE A 94 17.20 -7.47 -19.14
CA PHE A 94 16.23 -6.45 -18.80
C PHE A 94 15.91 -5.56 -20.01
N GLU A 95 14.60 -5.31 -20.21
CA GLU A 95 14.07 -4.38 -21.20
C GLU A 95 13.25 -3.29 -20.47
N ILE A 96 13.40 -2.04 -20.89
CA ILE A 96 12.64 -0.93 -20.30
C ILE A 96 11.32 -0.75 -21.04
N LEU A 97 10.23 -0.72 -20.27
CA LEU A 97 8.93 -0.27 -20.72
C LEU A 97 8.52 0.92 -19.86
N SER A 98 8.66 2.12 -20.41
CA SER A 98 8.45 3.38 -19.70
C SER A 98 7.45 4.27 -20.42
N ASP A 99 7.08 5.37 -19.77
CA ASP A 99 6.30 6.46 -20.37
C ASP A 99 7.24 7.44 -21.08
N PRO A 100 7.28 7.44 -22.43
CA PRO A 100 8.22 8.29 -23.17
C PRO A 100 7.99 9.79 -22.94
N PHE A 101 6.79 10.21 -22.57
CA PHE A 101 6.51 11.62 -22.26
C PHE A 101 7.06 12.06 -20.90
N ARG A 102 7.21 11.13 -19.97
CA ARG A 102 7.69 11.36 -18.60
C ARG A 102 9.17 11.00 -18.41
N ASP A 103 9.68 10.09 -19.23
CA ASP A 103 11.11 9.74 -19.31
C ASP A 103 11.55 9.66 -20.77
N PRO A 104 11.83 10.81 -21.43
CA PRO A 104 12.25 10.84 -22.84
C PRO A 104 13.54 10.05 -23.12
N SER A 105 14.38 9.83 -22.12
CA SER A 105 15.64 9.08 -22.28
C SER A 105 15.43 7.62 -22.69
N THR A 106 14.21 7.08 -22.48
CA THR A 106 13.87 5.66 -22.75
C THR A 106 12.97 5.46 -23.98
N ILE A 107 12.81 6.49 -24.83
CA ILE A 107 11.94 6.42 -26.02
C ILE A 107 12.35 5.25 -26.92
N LEU A 108 13.61 5.13 -27.25
CA LEU A 108 14.11 4.07 -28.13
C LEU A 108 13.97 2.69 -27.48
N GLU A 109 14.36 2.55 -26.21
CA GLU A 109 14.24 1.29 -25.48
C GLU A 109 12.79 0.83 -25.40
N THR A 110 11.87 1.74 -25.05
CA THR A 110 10.43 1.46 -25.00
C THR A 110 9.86 1.14 -26.39
N PHE A 111 10.30 1.82 -27.44
CA PHE A 111 9.83 1.58 -28.79
C PHE A 111 10.25 0.20 -29.31
N PHE A 112 11.50 -0.20 -29.04
CA PHE A 112 12.05 -1.48 -29.49
C PHE A 112 11.83 -2.62 -28.48
N SER A 113 11.18 -2.37 -27.34
CA SER A 113 10.91 -3.43 -26.37
C SER A 113 10.11 -4.56 -27.01
N GLY A 114 10.65 -5.76 -26.89
CA GLY A 114 10.01 -6.98 -27.33
C GLY A 114 8.78 -7.40 -26.52
N MET A 115 8.49 -6.71 -25.40
CA MET A 115 7.40 -7.07 -24.47
C MET A 115 6.02 -6.57 -24.91
N THR A 116 5.93 -5.74 -25.93
CA THR A 116 4.68 -5.12 -26.41
C THR A 116 4.58 -5.16 -27.93
N THR A 117 3.34 -5.06 -28.46
CA THR A 117 3.09 -4.81 -29.88
C THR A 117 2.91 -3.30 -30.13
N PHE A 118 3.01 -2.86 -31.37
CA PHE A 118 2.72 -1.46 -31.72
C PHE A 118 1.27 -1.08 -31.40
N LYS A 119 0.32 -2.01 -31.63
CA LYS A 119 -1.10 -1.81 -31.28
C LYS A 119 -1.30 -1.64 -29.78
N ASP A 120 -0.56 -2.39 -28.95
CA ASP A 120 -0.63 -2.24 -27.51
C ASP A 120 -0.16 -0.85 -27.05
N LYS A 121 0.89 -0.30 -27.66
CA LYS A 121 1.39 1.05 -27.33
C LYS A 121 0.34 2.13 -27.59
N ILE A 122 -0.36 2.03 -28.73
CA ILE A 122 -1.47 2.94 -29.03
C ILE A 122 -2.60 2.78 -28.00
N LYS A 123 -2.96 1.54 -27.64
CA LYS A 123 -4.01 1.26 -26.65
C LYS A 123 -3.65 1.77 -25.26
N ILE A 124 -2.38 1.71 -24.83
CA ILE A 124 -1.95 2.34 -23.57
C ILE A 124 -2.22 3.85 -23.63
N LEU A 125 -1.89 4.53 -24.71
CA LEU A 125 -2.13 5.99 -24.83
C LEU A 125 -3.62 6.31 -24.80
N THR A 126 -4.46 5.53 -25.49
CA THR A 126 -5.92 5.72 -25.44
C THR A 126 -6.49 5.44 -24.05
N LEU A 127 -6.02 4.37 -23.38
CA LEU A 127 -6.40 4.06 -21.99
C LEU A 127 -5.99 5.17 -21.01
N LYS A 128 -4.76 5.68 -21.15
CA LYS A 128 -4.28 6.83 -20.35
C LYS A 128 -5.18 8.04 -20.50
N ARG A 129 -5.59 8.37 -21.73
CA ARG A 129 -6.51 9.47 -22.00
C ARG A 129 -7.91 9.19 -21.43
N ALA A 130 -8.45 8.01 -21.64
CA ALA A 130 -9.77 7.62 -21.16
C ALA A 130 -9.88 7.66 -19.61
N LEU A 131 -8.79 7.32 -18.91
CA LEU A 131 -8.75 7.29 -17.46
C LEU A 131 -8.13 8.55 -16.82
N SER A 132 -7.89 9.62 -17.60
CA SER A 132 -7.22 10.84 -17.08
C SER A 132 -8.00 11.54 -15.96
N SER A 133 -9.35 11.48 -15.99
CA SER A 133 -10.24 12.06 -14.97
C SER A 133 -11.02 10.96 -14.20
N TYR A 134 -10.58 9.71 -14.24
CA TYR A 134 -11.30 8.62 -13.62
C TYR A 134 -11.43 8.82 -12.10
N CYS A 135 -12.65 8.63 -11.60
CA CYS A 135 -13.01 8.65 -10.19
C CYS A 135 -13.79 7.37 -9.85
N ILE A 136 -13.25 6.56 -8.95
CA ILE A 136 -13.83 5.26 -8.61
C ILE A 136 -15.23 5.35 -7.97
N SER A 137 -15.50 6.42 -7.23
CA SER A 137 -16.82 6.64 -6.59
C SER A 137 -17.92 7.06 -7.57
N GLU A 138 -17.55 7.44 -8.80
CA GLU A 138 -18.48 7.87 -9.86
C GLU A 138 -18.66 6.79 -10.94
N ASP A 139 -17.90 5.71 -10.87
CA ASP A 139 -17.95 4.66 -11.88
C ASP A 139 -19.18 3.77 -11.73
N GLN A 140 -20.16 4.00 -12.60
CA GLN A 140 -21.41 3.21 -12.70
C GLN A 140 -21.30 2.06 -13.71
N SER A 141 -20.11 1.83 -14.32
CA SER A 141 -19.95 0.73 -15.28
C SER A 141 -20.09 -0.62 -14.59
N GLU A 142 -20.52 -1.63 -15.38
CA GLU A 142 -20.51 -3.02 -14.93
C GLU A 142 -19.09 -3.42 -14.48
N ASP A 143 -18.98 -3.95 -13.28
CA ASP A 143 -17.70 -4.41 -12.77
C ASP A 143 -17.34 -5.79 -13.33
N MET A 144 -16.06 -5.99 -13.58
CA MET A 144 -15.50 -7.25 -14.07
C MET A 144 -14.09 -7.44 -13.53
N THR A 145 -13.51 -8.61 -13.75
CA THR A 145 -12.10 -8.82 -13.37
C THR A 145 -11.18 -7.94 -14.22
N THR A 146 -10.06 -7.52 -13.65
CA THR A 146 -9.01 -6.76 -14.38
C THR A 146 -8.57 -7.50 -15.65
N LEU A 147 -8.40 -8.83 -15.56
CA LEU A 147 -8.04 -9.63 -16.73
C LEU A 147 -9.07 -9.54 -17.85
N LYS A 148 -10.36 -9.67 -17.52
CA LYS A 148 -11.46 -9.55 -18.49
C LYS A 148 -11.49 -8.15 -19.12
N TYR A 149 -11.31 -7.11 -18.30
CA TYR A 149 -11.26 -5.72 -18.75
C TYR A 149 -10.11 -5.48 -19.74
N LEU A 150 -8.88 -5.93 -19.44
CA LEU A 150 -7.73 -5.77 -20.32
C LEU A 150 -7.93 -6.51 -21.66
N LYS A 151 -8.50 -7.71 -21.63
CA LYS A 151 -8.83 -8.48 -22.84
C LYS A 151 -9.93 -7.80 -23.66
N SER A 152 -11.01 -7.32 -23.04
CA SER A 152 -12.11 -6.62 -23.73
C SER A 152 -11.65 -5.28 -24.31
N TYR A 153 -10.69 -4.59 -23.66
CA TYR A 153 -10.05 -3.40 -24.21
C TYR A 153 -9.19 -3.73 -25.45
N GLY A 154 -8.90 -5.02 -25.65
CA GLY A 154 -8.20 -5.58 -26.81
C GLY A 154 -6.68 -5.55 -26.71
N PHE A 155 -6.11 -5.52 -25.51
CA PHE A 155 -4.68 -5.74 -25.30
C PHE A 155 -4.27 -7.15 -25.70
N SER A 156 -3.06 -7.30 -26.24
CA SER A 156 -2.52 -8.61 -26.61
C SER A 156 -2.14 -9.41 -25.35
N ASN A 157 -2.15 -10.74 -25.45
CA ASN A 157 -1.65 -11.60 -24.36
C ASN A 157 -0.18 -11.29 -24.01
N LYS A 158 0.58 -10.78 -24.99
CA LYS A 158 1.99 -10.43 -24.80
C LYS A 158 2.18 -9.34 -23.75
N ILE A 159 1.48 -8.21 -23.89
CA ILE A 159 1.57 -7.12 -22.92
C ILE A 159 0.84 -7.47 -21.62
N ILE A 160 -0.28 -8.21 -21.68
CA ILE A 160 -1.00 -8.65 -20.48
C ILE A 160 -0.05 -9.49 -19.61
N ASN A 161 0.59 -10.51 -20.15
CA ASN A 161 1.46 -11.41 -19.39
C ASN A 161 2.84 -10.78 -19.09
N GLY A 162 3.37 -9.96 -20.01
CA GLY A 162 4.71 -9.38 -19.89
C GLY A 162 4.79 -8.15 -18.99
N PHE A 163 3.69 -7.40 -18.86
CA PHE A 163 3.69 -6.15 -18.09
C PHE A 163 2.51 -6.04 -17.13
N PHE A 164 1.26 -6.06 -17.64
CA PHE A 164 0.11 -5.79 -16.75
C PHE A 164 0.01 -6.80 -15.62
N LYS A 165 0.14 -8.09 -15.94
CA LYS A 165 0.04 -9.13 -14.91
C LYS A 165 1.12 -8.99 -13.84
N PRO A 166 2.43 -9.02 -14.12
CA PRO A 166 3.44 -8.90 -13.07
C PRO A 166 3.39 -7.55 -12.32
N PHE A 167 3.05 -6.45 -13.00
CA PHE A 167 2.96 -5.14 -12.37
C PHE A 167 1.77 -5.06 -11.41
N PHE A 168 0.57 -5.41 -11.86
CA PHE A 168 -0.64 -5.31 -11.05
C PHE A 168 -0.77 -6.42 -10.02
N SER A 169 -0.20 -7.61 -10.28
CA SER A 169 -0.10 -8.65 -9.25
C SER A 169 0.68 -8.17 -8.02
N GLY A 170 1.75 -7.39 -8.23
CA GLY A 170 2.49 -6.79 -7.11
C GLY A 170 1.70 -5.74 -6.32
N ILE A 171 0.71 -5.09 -6.94
CA ILE A 171 -0.16 -4.10 -6.29
C ILE A 171 -1.34 -4.78 -5.59
N PHE A 172 -1.96 -5.74 -6.26
CA PHE A 172 -3.13 -6.45 -5.76
C PHE A 172 -2.77 -7.58 -4.79
N LEU A 173 -1.52 -8.04 -4.85
CA LEU A 173 -0.99 -9.21 -4.14
C LEU A 173 -1.79 -10.49 -4.48
N GLU A 174 -2.11 -10.65 -5.78
CA GLU A 174 -2.73 -11.86 -6.35
C GLU A 174 -2.29 -12.07 -7.80
N ASN A 175 -2.21 -13.34 -8.23
CA ASN A 175 -1.53 -13.70 -9.47
C ASN A 175 -2.46 -13.86 -10.69
N GLN A 176 -3.79 -13.72 -10.56
CA GLN A 176 -4.74 -14.02 -11.64
C GLN A 176 -5.41 -12.79 -12.25
N LEU A 177 -5.17 -11.58 -11.71
CA LEU A 177 -5.88 -10.36 -12.07
C LEU A 177 -7.40 -10.49 -11.93
N GLU A 178 -7.84 -11.17 -10.86
CA GLU A 178 -9.25 -11.30 -10.48
C GLU A 178 -9.80 -10.05 -9.79
N THR A 179 -8.91 -9.20 -9.32
CA THR A 179 -9.26 -7.90 -8.72
C THR A 179 -10.13 -7.08 -9.67
N SER A 180 -11.10 -6.36 -9.11
CA SER A 180 -12.07 -5.51 -9.81
C SER A 180 -11.40 -4.56 -10.80
N SER A 181 -11.98 -4.44 -11.98
CA SER A 181 -11.57 -3.48 -13.00
C SER A 181 -11.75 -2.03 -12.55
N LYS A 182 -12.67 -1.74 -11.63
CA LYS A 182 -12.83 -0.40 -11.05
C LYS A 182 -11.59 -0.02 -10.25
N PHE A 183 -11.05 -0.96 -9.46
CA PHE A 183 -9.79 -0.72 -8.73
C PHE A 183 -8.59 -0.61 -9.67
N PHE A 184 -8.49 -1.47 -10.68
CA PHE A 184 -7.47 -1.35 -11.72
C PHE A 184 -7.48 0.05 -12.37
N LYS A 185 -8.65 0.53 -12.81
CA LYS A 185 -8.80 1.86 -13.42
C LYS A 185 -8.35 2.97 -12.47
N ASN A 186 -8.67 2.87 -11.18
CA ASN A 186 -8.25 3.83 -10.16
C ASN A 186 -6.73 3.85 -9.99
N VAL A 187 -6.11 2.69 -9.84
CA VAL A 187 -4.65 2.55 -9.72
C VAL A 187 -3.95 3.07 -10.97
N PHE A 188 -4.41 2.64 -12.15
CA PHE A 188 -3.84 3.06 -13.43
C PHE A 188 -3.94 4.58 -13.63
N SER A 189 -5.09 5.20 -13.30
CA SER A 189 -5.29 6.65 -13.34
C SER A 189 -4.29 7.37 -12.43
N ASN A 190 -4.11 6.91 -11.20
CA ASN A 190 -3.18 7.50 -10.25
C ASN A 190 -1.72 7.43 -10.74
N PHE A 191 -1.29 6.28 -11.28
CA PHE A 191 0.06 6.15 -11.87
C PHE A 191 0.22 6.95 -13.16
N ASN A 192 -0.86 7.18 -13.91
CA ASN A 192 -0.82 8.05 -15.08
C ASN A 192 -0.55 9.52 -14.72
N LYS A 193 -1.05 10.00 -13.59
CA LYS A 193 -0.89 11.38 -13.11
C LYS A 193 0.36 11.57 -12.26
N GLY A 194 0.57 10.65 -11.30
CA GLY A 194 1.61 10.73 -10.28
C GLY A 194 2.77 9.76 -10.48
N TYR A 195 3.69 9.81 -9.54
CA TYR A 195 4.84 8.91 -9.44
C TYR A 195 4.71 8.01 -8.22
N ALA A 196 5.19 6.77 -8.35
CA ALA A 196 5.51 5.96 -7.19
C ALA A 196 6.70 6.60 -6.46
N ALA A 197 6.60 6.75 -5.16
CA ALA A 197 7.62 7.38 -4.34
C ALA A 197 7.76 6.70 -2.97
N VAL A 198 8.87 6.92 -2.31
CA VAL A 198 9.06 6.59 -0.90
C VAL A 198 9.56 7.84 -0.16
N PRO A 199 9.17 8.06 1.11
CA PRO A 199 9.80 9.09 1.93
C PRO A 199 11.28 8.78 2.15
N VAL A 200 12.12 9.82 2.25
CA VAL A 200 13.57 9.65 2.44
C VAL A 200 13.94 8.80 3.66
N ASN A 201 13.10 8.81 4.69
CA ASN A 201 13.29 8.08 5.94
C ASN A 201 12.41 6.84 6.09
N GLY A 202 11.90 6.27 4.99
CA GLY A 202 11.02 5.12 4.96
C GLY A 202 9.53 5.47 5.12
N MET A 203 8.67 4.48 4.88
CA MET A 203 7.23 4.66 4.88
C MET A 203 6.67 5.05 6.27
N GLN A 204 7.36 4.71 7.37
CA GLN A 204 6.99 5.11 8.73
C GLN A 204 6.92 6.64 8.90
N ALA A 205 7.68 7.40 8.11
CA ALA A 205 7.65 8.87 8.18
C ALA A 205 6.25 9.47 7.90
N ILE A 206 5.39 8.75 7.17
CA ILE A 206 4.01 9.20 6.87
C ILE A 206 3.14 9.21 8.14
N PRO A 207 2.90 8.08 8.82
CA PRO A 207 2.10 8.08 10.04
C PRO A 207 2.74 8.89 11.18
N ASP A 208 4.07 8.93 11.28
CA ASP A 208 4.77 9.76 12.27
C ASP A 208 4.44 11.25 12.07
N GLN A 209 4.40 11.72 10.83
CA GLN A 209 4.01 13.08 10.53
C GLN A 209 2.54 13.35 10.83
N MET A 210 1.65 12.38 10.55
CA MET A 210 0.22 12.52 10.85
C MET A 210 -0.04 12.68 12.35
N VAL A 211 0.71 11.98 13.19
CA VAL A 211 0.53 12.03 14.65
C VAL A 211 1.24 13.21 15.31
N LYS A 212 2.25 13.80 14.68
CA LYS A 212 3.12 14.86 15.22
C LYS A 212 2.36 16.03 15.85
N ASN A 213 1.22 16.38 15.28
CA ASN A 213 0.39 17.48 15.77
C ASN A 213 -0.75 17.03 16.70
N LEU A 214 -0.93 15.74 16.96
CA LEU A 214 -1.94 15.25 17.90
C LEU A 214 -1.43 15.46 19.34
N ASN A 215 -2.37 15.62 20.29
CA ASN A 215 -2.00 15.65 21.69
C ASN A 215 -1.54 14.23 22.11
N PRO A 216 -0.33 14.05 22.68
CA PRO A 216 0.15 12.74 23.12
C PRO A 216 -0.80 12.02 24.09
N HIS A 217 -1.52 12.78 24.94
CA HIS A 217 -2.50 12.20 25.88
C HIS A 217 -3.72 11.58 25.19
N ASN A 218 -3.97 11.90 23.92
CA ASN A 218 -5.06 11.32 23.15
C ASN A 218 -4.64 10.01 22.42
N LEU A 219 -3.40 9.56 22.56
CA LEU A 219 -2.87 8.38 21.90
C LEU A 219 -2.36 7.37 22.93
N LEU A 220 -3.02 6.22 23.01
CA LEU A 220 -2.67 5.12 23.89
C LEU A 220 -2.03 4.01 23.06
N LEU A 221 -0.70 4.00 22.93
CA LEU A 221 0.08 2.93 22.29
C LEU A 221 0.30 1.76 23.25
N GLY A 222 0.52 0.56 22.74
CA GLY A 222 0.71 -0.67 23.51
C GLY A 222 -0.54 -1.11 24.29
N ASN A 223 -1.71 -0.63 23.89
CA ASN A 223 -2.97 -0.92 24.56
C ASN A 223 -3.91 -1.70 23.62
N LYS A 224 -4.09 -2.98 23.90
CA LYS A 224 -4.97 -3.85 23.12
C LYS A 224 -6.38 -3.83 23.69
N VAL A 225 -7.35 -3.54 22.82
CA VAL A 225 -8.78 -3.68 23.15
C VAL A 225 -9.16 -5.15 23.01
N ILE A 226 -9.74 -5.73 24.06
CA ILE A 226 -10.18 -7.14 24.10
C ILE A 226 -11.69 -7.27 24.01
N GLU A 227 -12.46 -6.24 24.42
CA GLU A 227 -13.91 -6.20 24.32
C GLU A 227 -14.39 -4.78 23.98
N ALA A 228 -15.24 -4.64 22.97
CA ALA A 228 -15.82 -3.37 22.56
C ALA A 228 -17.15 -3.59 21.81
N LYS A 229 -18.16 -4.17 22.47
CA LYS A 229 -19.48 -4.43 21.85
C LYS A 229 -20.30 -3.15 21.66
N ASN A 230 -20.06 -2.16 22.49
CA ASN A 230 -20.66 -0.83 22.41
C ASN A 230 -19.67 0.23 22.93
N PRO A 231 -19.84 1.52 22.60
CA PRO A 231 -18.92 2.56 23.02
C PRO A 231 -18.95 2.87 24.52
N GLU A 232 -19.98 2.47 25.25
CA GLU A 232 -20.13 2.72 26.69
C GLU A 232 -19.21 1.84 27.54
N LYS A 233 -18.70 0.74 26.97
CA LYS A 233 -17.80 -0.17 27.66
C LYS A 233 -16.75 -0.75 26.70
N ILE A 234 -15.55 -0.17 26.70
CA ILE A 234 -14.39 -0.64 25.93
C ILE A 234 -13.36 -1.14 26.94
N VAL A 235 -13.05 -2.43 26.89
CA VAL A 235 -12.14 -3.09 27.85
C VAL A 235 -10.80 -3.32 27.20
N LEU A 236 -9.74 -2.88 27.87
CA LEU A 236 -8.36 -3.10 27.48
C LEU A 236 -7.81 -4.39 28.12
N GLU A 237 -6.73 -4.93 27.57
CA GLU A 237 -6.07 -6.16 28.06
C GLU A 237 -5.55 -6.01 29.51
N ASN A 238 -5.24 -4.80 29.96
CA ASN A 238 -4.86 -4.48 31.34
C ASN A 238 -6.07 -4.30 32.28
N ASN A 239 -7.29 -4.63 31.84
CA ASN A 239 -8.57 -4.46 32.54
C ASN A 239 -9.00 -3.01 32.78
N GLU A 240 -8.35 -2.02 32.16
CA GLU A 240 -8.88 -0.64 32.14
C GLU A 240 -10.15 -0.59 31.30
N ILE A 241 -11.11 0.26 31.70
CA ILE A 241 -12.35 0.50 30.98
C ILE A 241 -12.38 1.93 30.49
N ILE A 242 -12.69 2.10 29.20
CA ILE A 242 -12.91 3.39 28.58
C ILE A 242 -14.36 3.51 28.15
N GLU A 243 -15.00 4.61 28.49
CA GLU A 243 -16.37 4.96 28.14
C GLU A 243 -16.38 6.07 27.08
N ALA A 244 -17.17 5.92 26.05
CA ALA A 244 -17.34 6.92 25.00
C ALA A 244 -18.79 7.04 24.55
N LYS A 245 -19.14 8.13 23.84
CA LYS A 245 -20.42 8.28 23.17
C LYS A 245 -20.41 7.59 21.81
N TYR A 246 -19.29 7.65 21.13
CA TYR A 246 -19.07 7.09 19.81
C TYR A 246 -17.79 6.27 19.75
N MET A 247 -17.81 5.23 18.94
CA MET A 247 -16.65 4.37 18.68
C MET A 247 -16.38 4.26 17.18
N VAL A 248 -15.14 4.43 16.78
CA VAL A 248 -14.66 4.18 15.41
C VAL A 248 -13.79 2.94 15.42
N LEU A 249 -14.17 1.95 14.65
CA LEU A 249 -13.40 0.72 14.44
C LEU A 249 -12.59 0.83 13.16
N THR A 250 -11.27 0.61 13.25
CA THR A 250 -10.39 0.73 12.08
C THR A 250 -9.66 -0.59 11.79
N GLY A 251 -9.45 -0.88 10.49
CA GLY A 251 -8.68 -2.06 10.07
C GLY A 251 -9.21 -3.36 10.66
N GLY A 252 -8.35 -4.12 11.31
CA GLY A 252 -8.68 -5.43 11.90
C GLY A 252 -9.60 -5.38 13.13
N SER A 253 -9.86 -4.20 13.73
CA SER A 253 -10.71 -4.08 14.91
C SER A 253 -12.20 -4.36 14.65
N ASN A 254 -12.62 -4.51 13.38
CA ASN A 254 -13.99 -4.88 13.01
C ASN A 254 -14.44 -6.20 13.62
N SER A 255 -13.53 -7.12 13.88
CA SER A 255 -13.82 -8.40 14.54
C SER A 255 -14.38 -8.26 15.94
N LEU A 256 -14.18 -7.11 16.61
CA LEU A 256 -14.72 -6.84 17.95
C LEU A 256 -16.26 -6.76 17.99
N VAL A 257 -16.91 -6.50 16.84
CA VAL A 257 -18.37 -6.35 16.75
C VAL A 257 -19.05 -7.35 15.79
N ASN A 258 -18.35 -8.40 15.41
CA ASN A 258 -18.86 -9.52 14.59
C ASN A 258 -19.54 -9.13 13.28
N ASN A 259 -18.94 -8.18 12.52
CA ASN A 259 -19.58 -7.73 11.29
C ASN A 259 -18.63 -7.55 10.15
N HIS A 260 -18.54 -8.18 9.20
CA HIS A 260 -17.79 -8.16 7.94
C HIS A 260 -16.42 -8.85 8.05
N ILE A 261 -16.38 -10.05 7.53
CA ILE A 261 -15.11 -10.72 7.24
C ILE A 261 -14.50 -9.99 6.05
N VAL A 262 -13.52 -9.13 6.33
CA VAL A 262 -12.68 -8.55 5.28
C VAL A 262 -11.64 -9.60 4.91
N GLU A 263 -11.69 -10.07 3.66
CA GLU A 263 -10.66 -10.97 3.15
C GLU A 263 -9.40 -10.18 2.78
N PHE A 264 -8.24 -10.76 3.07
CA PHE A 264 -6.95 -10.16 2.76
C PHE A 264 -6.11 -11.07 1.87
N ASN A 265 -5.27 -10.45 1.05
CA ASN A 265 -4.13 -11.07 0.43
C ASN A 265 -2.92 -10.93 1.35
N SER A 266 -2.03 -11.93 1.32
CA SER A 266 -0.78 -11.94 2.06
C SER A 266 0.41 -11.62 1.16
N VAL A 267 1.55 -11.28 1.77
CA VAL A 267 2.81 -11.06 1.04
C VAL A 267 3.99 -11.44 1.93
N ARG A 268 5.02 -12.00 1.31
CA ARG A 268 6.34 -12.17 1.92
C ARG A 268 7.33 -11.28 1.18
N THR A 269 8.01 -10.43 1.92
CA THR A 269 9.05 -9.55 1.36
C THR A 269 10.39 -9.90 1.97
N PHE A 270 11.37 -10.18 1.11
CA PHE A 270 12.72 -10.51 1.50
C PHE A 270 13.64 -9.36 1.16
N TYR A 271 14.47 -8.97 2.11
CA TYR A 271 15.49 -7.95 1.93
C TYR A 271 16.86 -8.58 1.84
N PHE A 272 17.61 -8.19 0.82
CA PHE A 272 19.00 -8.58 0.62
C PHE A 272 19.88 -7.34 0.40
N SER A 273 21.10 -7.41 0.87
CA SER A 273 22.13 -6.41 0.64
C SER A 273 23.26 -6.98 -0.21
N SER A 274 23.79 -6.17 -1.13
CA SER A 274 24.97 -6.51 -1.92
C SER A 274 25.72 -5.23 -2.30
N ARG A 275 26.94 -5.36 -2.84
CA ARG A 275 27.68 -4.25 -3.46
C ARG A 275 27.57 -4.22 -4.98
N VAL A 276 26.72 -5.06 -5.55
CA VAL A 276 26.52 -5.14 -7.00
C VAL A 276 25.91 -3.84 -7.54
N LYS A 277 26.43 -3.38 -8.67
CA LYS A 277 25.88 -2.22 -9.39
C LYS A 277 24.77 -2.70 -10.33
N VAL A 278 23.54 -2.27 -10.06
CA VAL A 278 22.37 -2.63 -10.86
C VAL A 278 22.20 -1.65 -12.02
N LYS A 279 21.92 -2.18 -13.21
CA LYS A 279 21.56 -1.37 -14.37
C LYS A 279 20.10 -0.92 -14.25
N HIS A 280 19.81 0.37 -14.52
CA HIS A 280 18.45 0.95 -14.39
C HIS A 280 17.80 0.79 -12.99
N PRO A 281 18.51 1.10 -11.89
CA PRO A 281 18.12 0.69 -10.56
C PRO A 281 16.91 1.45 -9.98
N LYS A 282 16.47 2.56 -10.62
CA LYS A 282 15.32 3.36 -10.19
C LYS A 282 13.98 2.89 -10.76
N TYR A 283 13.97 1.84 -11.60
CA TYR A 283 12.75 1.19 -12.03
C TYR A 283 12.37 0.03 -11.11
N ILE A 284 11.09 -0.26 -11.00
CA ILE A 284 10.63 -1.54 -10.43
C ILE A 284 10.98 -2.63 -11.45
N ASN A 285 11.68 -3.67 -11.01
CA ASN A 285 12.06 -4.80 -11.85
C ASN A 285 10.96 -5.87 -11.80
N LEU A 286 10.44 -6.27 -12.94
CA LEU A 286 9.37 -7.27 -13.08
C LEU A 286 9.91 -8.56 -13.69
N PHE A 287 9.35 -9.69 -13.24
CA PHE A 287 9.80 -11.03 -13.64
C PHE A 287 8.63 -11.87 -14.15
N PRO A 288 8.09 -11.59 -15.36
CA PRO A 288 6.88 -12.24 -15.90
C PRO A 288 7.01 -13.75 -16.10
N TYR A 289 8.24 -14.27 -16.20
CA TYR A 289 8.53 -15.68 -16.41
C TYR A 289 9.09 -16.38 -15.16
N ASP A 290 9.17 -15.69 -14.04
CA ASP A 290 9.54 -16.28 -12.76
C ASP A 290 8.27 -16.74 -12.03
N SER A 291 8.27 -17.98 -11.56
CA SER A 291 7.13 -18.54 -10.83
C SER A 291 7.09 -18.13 -9.36
N LEU A 292 8.17 -17.54 -8.83
CA LEU A 292 8.32 -17.20 -7.42
C LEU A 292 8.38 -15.69 -7.18
N ILE A 293 9.31 -15.01 -7.87
CA ILE A 293 9.54 -13.57 -7.67
C ILE A 293 8.60 -12.76 -8.55
N ASN A 294 7.74 -11.97 -7.94
CA ASN A 294 6.86 -11.06 -8.66
C ASN A 294 7.62 -9.80 -9.12
N ASN A 295 8.27 -9.12 -8.17
CA ASN A 295 9.05 -7.92 -8.47
C ASN A 295 10.22 -7.74 -7.50
N ILE A 296 11.20 -6.97 -7.93
CA ILE A 296 12.32 -6.51 -7.11
C ILE A 296 12.43 -4.99 -7.22
N ALA A 297 12.48 -4.31 -6.09
CA ALA A 297 12.78 -2.88 -6.01
C ALA A 297 14.17 -2.66 -5.39
N ILE A 298 14.93 -1.75 -5.98
CA ILE A 298 16.25 -1.36 -5.46
C ILE A 298 16.09 -0.08 -4.64
N LEU A 299 15.70 -0.22 -3.38
CA LEU A 299 15.26 0.90 -2.55
C LEU A 299 16.36 1.93 -2.31
N SER A 300 17.60 1.49 -2.07
CA SER A 300 18.76 2.38 -1.87
C SER A 300 19.09 3.23 -3.09
N SER A 301 18.74 2.77 -4.29
CA SER A 301 18.93 3.56 -5.51
C SER A 301 17.85 4.63 -5.70
N VAL A 302 16.69 4.45 -5.10
CA VAL A 302 15.62 5.44 -5.08
C VAL A 302 15.87 6.47 -3.98
N SER A 303 16.24 5.99 -2.79
CA SER A 303 16.58 6.84 -1.64
C SER A 303 17.81 6.27 -0.92
N GLU A 304 18.89 7.05 -0.91
CA GLU A 304 20.18 6.69 -0.31
C GLU A 304 20.10 6.31 1.17
N ASN A 305 19.12 6.84 1.90
CA ASN A 305 18.97 6.55 3.33
C ASN A 305 18.49 5.11 3.62
N TYR A 306 18.11 4.33 2.60
CA TYR A 306 17.64 2.95 2.82
C TYR A 306 18.75 1.94 3.12
N SER A 307 19.99 2.27 2.85
CA SER A 307 21.15 1.43 3.19
C SER A 307 22.39 2.27 3.46
N PRO A 308 23.41 1.72 4.17
CA PRO A 308 24.73 2.33 4.26
C PRO A 308 25.34 2.59 2.89
N GLU A 309 26.23 3.58 2.82
CA GLU A 309 26.92 3.94 1.60
C GLU A 309 27.66 2.73 0.97
N GLY A 310 27.58 2.62 -0.34
CA GLY A 310 28.19 1.53 -1.10
C GLY A 310 27.41 0.22 -1.11
N ASN A 311 26.31 0.12 -0.36
CA ASN A 311 25.45 -1.06 -0.35
C ASN A 311 24.18 -0.84 -1.18
N THR A 312 23.76 -1.89 -1.89
CA THR A 312 22.53 -1.96 -2.66
C THR A 312 21.50 -2.78 -1.87
N LEU A 313 20.37 -2.17 -1.50
CA LEU A 313 19.28 -2.85 -0.81
C LEU A 313 18.21 -3.29 -1.81
N PHE A 314 18.02 -4.60 -1.90
CA PHE A 314 16.99 -5.27 -2.70
C PHE A 314 15.77 -5.56 -1.82
N SER A 315 14.59 -5.20 -2.31
CA SER A 315 13.29 -5.60 -1.75
C SER A 315 12.62 -6.55 -2.72
N ILE A 316 12.51 -7.82 -2.37
CA ILE A 316 11.99 -8.89 -3.21
C ILE A 316 10.59 -9.27 -2.75
N THR A 317 9.61 -9.20 -3.64
CA THR A 317 8.20 -9.51 -3.35
C THR A 317 7.84 -10.90 -3.82
N ILE A 318 7.33 -11.71 -2.90
CA ILE A 318 6.76 -13.04 -3.15
C ILE A 318 5.30 -13.01 -2.70
N ILE A 319 4.38 -13.29 -3.63
CA ILE A 319 2.94 -13.22 -3.37
C ILE A 319 2.45 -14.50 -2.69
N GLU A 320 2.78 -15.66 -3.25
CA GLU A 320 2.36 -16.97 -2.76
C GLU A 320 3.53 -17.95 -2.79
N SER A 321 3.76 -18.64 -1.69
CA SER A 321 4.74 -19.73 -1.61
C SER A 321 4.56 -20.54 -0.35
N ASP A 322 4.58 -21.86 -0.48
CA ASP A 322 4.57 -22.83 0.62
C ASP A 322 5.99 -23.18 1.11
N LEU A 323 7.02 -22.67 0.43
CA LEU A 323 8.41 -22.92 0.78
C LEU A 323 8.77 -22.28 2.12
N SER A 324 9.64 -22.96 2.86
CA SER A 324 10.21 -22.46 4.10
C SER A 324 11.07 -21.22 3.87
N LYS A 325 11.33 -20.47 4.93
CA LYS A 325 12.19 -19.29 4.87
C LYS A 325 13.60 -19.62 4.35
N SER A 326 14.19 -20.72 4.80
CA SER A 326 15.54 -21.14 4.39
C SER A 326 15.63 -21.51 2.91
N GLU A 327 14.63 -22.27 2.42
CA GLU A 327 14.56 -22.60 0.99
C GLU A 327 14.40 -21.34 0.12
N LEU A 328 13.55 -20.40 0.56
CA LEU A 328 13.36 -19.14 -0.17
C LEU A 328 14.64 -18.29 -0.19
N ILE A 329 15.37 -18.21 0.91
CA ILE A 329 16.65 -17.46 0.95
C ILE A 329 17.60 -18.03 -0.09
N ASP A 330 17.79 -19.35 -0.11
CA ASP A 330 18.72 -20.02 -1.04
C ASP A 330 18.32 -19.79 -2.50
N ILE A 331 17.04 -20.01 -2.85
CA ILE A 331 16.51 -19.80 -4.20
C ILE A 331 16.61 -18.32 -4.62
N ILE A 332 16.29 -17.38 -3.73
CA ILE A 332 16.37 -15.95 -4.04
C ILE A 332 17.82 -15.54 -4.34
N GLN A 333 18.80 -16.04 -3.57
CA GLN A 333 20.22 -15.76 -3.82
C GLN A 333 20.66 -16.25 -5.20
N ASP A 334 20.25 -17.47 -5.62
CA ASP A 334 20.53 -18.00 -6.95
C ASP A 334 19.92 -17.12 -8.05
N LYS A 335 18.67 -16.69 -7.83
CA LYS A 335 17.98 -15.81 -8.77
C LYS A 335 18.62 -14.41 -8.85
N LEU A 336 19.00 -13.82 -7.72
CA LEU A 336 19.69 -12.53 -7.70
C LEU A 336 21.03 -12.61 -8.45
N SER A 337 21.81 -13.68 -8.25
CA SER A 337 23.02 -13.96 -9.00
C SER A 337 22.75 -14.06 -10.51
N THR A 338 21.70 -14.77 -10.89
CA THR A 338 21.29 -14.92 -12.30
C THR A 338 20.86 -13.60 -12.94
N TYR A 339 20.11 -12.76 -12.22
CA TYR A 339 19.49 -11.54 -12.77
C TYR A 339 20.46 -10.36 -12.81
N TYR A 340 21.31 -10.23 -11.80
CA TYR A 340 22.18 -9.04 -11.66
C TYR A 340 23.66 -9.34 -11.80
N GLY A 341 24.02 -10.61 -11.95
CA GLY A 341 25.40 -11.06 -11.92
C GLY A 341 25.92 -11.13 -10.49
N ASP A 342 27.24 -11.28 -10.34
CA ASP A 342 27.93 -11.46 -9.08
C ASP A 342 27.70 -12.87 -8.46
N GLU A 343 28.56 -13.23 -7.52
CA GLU A 343 28.47 -14.52 -6.84
C GLU A 343 27.29 -14.57 -5.88
N LYS A 344 26.63 -15.73 -5.76
CA LYS A 344 25.52 -15.99 -4.87
C LYS A 344 25.80 -15.53 -3.42
N SER A 345 27.02 -15.80 -2.93
CA SER A 345 27.46 -15.45 -1.58
C SER A 345 27.52 -13.95 -1.29
N ASN A 346 27.57 -13.10 -2.33
CA ASN A 346 27.62 -11.64 -2.19
C ASN A 346 26.24 -11.01 -1.96
N TYR A 347 25.16 -11.78 -2.07
CA TYR A 347 23.81 -11.37 -1.73
C TYR A 347 23.47 -11.78 -0.30
N ILE A 348 23.68 -10.87 0.63
CA ILE A 348 23.50 -11.11 2.06
C ILE A 348 22.02 -10.97 2.43
N PHE A 349 21.43 -12.03 2.97
CA PHE A 349 20.07 -11.95 3.53
C PHE A 349 20.04 -11.03 4.75
N MET A 350 19.12 -10.07 4.75
CA MET A 350 18.98 -9.08 5.82
C MET A 350 17.72 -9.35 6.67
N LYS A 351 16.56 -9.44 6.03
CA LYS A 351 15.29 -9.53 6.75
C LYS A 351 14.19 -10.16 5.89
N GLU A 352 13.28 -10.87 6.53
CA GLU A 352 11.98 -11.24 5.97
C GLU A 352 10.87 -10.49 6.71
N ILE A 353 9.91 -9.96 5.96
CA ILE A 353 8.66 -9.39 6.47
C ILE A 353 7.51 -10.18 5.85
N ASN A 354 6.77 -10.90 6.71
CA ASN A 354 5.62 -11.71 6.31
C ASN A 354 4.34 -11.07 6.84
N ILE A 355 3.49 -10.58 5.93
CA ILE A 355 2.25 -9.89 6.27
C ILE A 355 1.07 -10.73 5.80
N LYS A 356 0.34 -11.31 6.76
CA LYS A 356 -0.85 -12.13 6.51
C LYS A 356 -2.04 -11.32 5.97
N GLN A 357 -2.17 -10.07 6.40
CA GLN A 357 -3.25 -9.16 6.05
C GLN A 357 -2.66 -7.91 5.37
N ALA A 358 -2.07 -8.09 4.19
CA ALA A 358 -1.33 -7.03 3.50
C ALA A 358 -2.26 -6.07 2.74
N THR A 359 -3.07 -6.59 1.82
CA THR A 359 -4.07 -5.82 1.07
C THR A 359 -5.42 -6.49 1.14
N ILE A 360 -6.48 -5.70 1.08
CA ILE A 360 -7.85 -6.22 1.02
C ILE A 360 -8.12 -6.86 -0.35
N LYS A 361 -8.86 -7.97 -0.37
CA LYS A 361 -9.33 -8.60 -1.61
C LYS A 361 -10.50 -7.82 -2.18
N GLN A 362 -10.27 -7.11 -3.26
CA GLN A 362 -11.27 -6.30 -3.94
C GLN A 362 -11.72 -6.99 -5.22
N LYS A 363 -12.45 -8.12 -5.08
CA LYS A 363 -13.03 -8.87 -6.21
C LYS A 363 -14.12 -8.07 -6.92
N THR A 364 -14.56 -8.54 -8.06
CA THR A 364 -15.73 -8.02 -8.79
C THR A 364 -16.94 -7.91 -7.85
N GLY A 365 -17.64 -6.78 -7.91
CA GLY A 365 -18.78 -6.48 -7.02
C GLY A 365 -18.39 -5.90 -5.66
N TYR A 366 -17.11 -5.80 -5.32
CA TYR A 366 -16.65 -5.26 -4.04
C TYR A 366 -17.16 -3.83 -3.77
N PHE A 367 -17.18 -3.00 -4.79
CA PHE A 367 -17.59 -1.58 -4.68
C PHE A 367 -19.10 -1.38 -4.58
N ASP A 368 -19.89 -2.44 -4.77
CA ASP A 368 -21.34 -2.43 -4.58
C ASP A 368 -21.73 -2.81 -3.13
N LEU A 369 -20.77 -3.31 -2.35
CA LEU A 369 -20.96 -3.64 -0.94
C LEU A 369 -21.03 -2.37 -0.10
N LYS A 370 -22.07 -2.29 0.75
CA LYS A 370 -22.18 -1.19 1.73
C LYS A 370 -21.84 -1.73 3.11
N ILE A 371 -20.89 -1.10 3.76
CA ILE A 371 -20.60 -1.31 5.17
C ILE A 371 -21.44 -0.31 5.95
N GLU A 372 -22.47 -0.82 6.63
CA GLU A 372 -23.37 0.03 7.40
C GLU A 372 -22.83 0.27 8.80
N ASP A 373 -22.82 1.54 9.19
CA ASP A 373 -22.55 1.91 10.58
C ASP A 373 -23.68 1.41 11.49
N LYS A 374 -23.33 1.00 12.69
CA LYS A 374 -24.28 0.70 13.74
C LYS A 374 -24.52 1.95 14.60
N LYS A 375 -25.58 1.98 15.41
CA LYS A 375 -25.83 3.06 16.35
C LYS A 375 -24.56 3.35 17.18
N ASN A 376 -24.00 4.55 17.03
CA ASN A 376 -22.80 5.03 17.73
C ASN A 376 -21.49 4.26 17.44
N ILE A 377 -21.48 3.30 16.50
CA ILE A 377 -20.29 2.56 16.06
C ILE A 377 -20.11 2.81 14.57
N LEU A 378 -19.00 3.43 14.20
CA LEU A 378 -18.65 3.74 12.84
C LEU A 378 -17.42 2.95 12.39
N PHE A 379 -17.30 2.74 11.09
CA PHE A 379 -16.21 1.99 10.50
C PHE A 379 -15.33 2.88 9.63
N ALA A 380 -14.01 2.74 9.79
CA ALA A 380 -13.03 3.44 8.98
C ALA A 380 -11.89 2.50 8.55
N GLY A 381 -11.50 2.59 7.30
CA GLY A 381 -10.43 1.77 6.73
C GLY A 381 -10.50 1.78 5.21
N ASP A 382 -9.42 1.37 4.57
CA ASP A 382 -9.36 1.19 3.13
C ASP A 382 -10.44 0.21 2.62
N TYR A 383 -10.88 -0.72 3.48
CA TYR A 383 -11.96 -1.67 3.20
C TYR A 383 -13.36 -1.02 3.07
N THR A 384 -13.55 0.20 3.53
CA THR A 384 -14.81 0.96 3.33
C THR A 384 -14.78 1.81 2.05
N THR A 385 -13.66 1.84 1.37
CA THR A 385 -13.44 2.64 0.15
C THR A 385 -12.66 1.83 -0.89
N TYR A 386 -11.33 1.87 -0.91
CA TYR A 386 -10.46 1.10 -1.78
C TYR A 386 -9.07 0.92 -1.17
N GLY A 387 -8.44 -0.22 -1.47
CA GLY A 387 -7.19 -0.68 -0.85
C GLY A 387 -5.98 0.18 -1.20
N SER A 388 -5.80 1.30 -0.51
CA SER A 388 -4.64 2.18 -0.66
C SER A 388 -4.49 3.11 0.56
N ILE A 389 -3.35 3.79 0.67
CA ILE A 389 -3.14 4.87 1.64
C ILE A 389 -4.20 5.97 1.43
N GLU A 390 -4.46 6.37 0.19
CA GLU A 390 -5.49 7.37 -0.14
C GLU A 390 -6.89 6.90 0.26
N GLY A 391 -7.24 5.64 -0.02
CA GLY A 391 -8.53 5.08 0.38
C GLY A 391 -8.71 5.07 1.90
N ALA A 392 -7.67 4.73 2.65
CA ALA A 392 -7.68 4.78 4.10
C ALA A 392 -7.89 6.21 4.63
N VAL A 393 -7.21 7.20 4.05
CA VAL A 393 -7.38 8.62 4.40
C VAL A 393 -8.79 9.11 4.08
N VAL A 394 -9.29 8.83 2.87
CA VAL A 394 -10.65 9.21 2.45
C VAL A 394 -11.68 8.64 3.41
N SER A 395 -11.54 7.38 3.79
CA SER A 395 -12.42 6.72 4.76
C SER A 395 -12.38 7.40 6.13
N GLY A 396 -11.20 7.63 6.68
CA GLY A 396 -11.04 8.29 7.99
C GLY A 396 -11.65 9.69 8.03
N ILE A 397 -11.45 10.49 6.95
CA ILE A 397 -12.04 11.83 6.83
C ILE A 397 -13.56 11.75 6.78
N LYS A 398 -14.16 10.86 5.95
CA LYS A 398 -15.61 10.70 5.84
C LYS A 398 -16.25 10.28 7.17
N THR A 399 -15.60 9.35 7.89
CA THR A 399 -16.07 8.90 9.21
C THR A 399 -16.04 10.05 10.22
N ALA A 400 -14.99 10.87 10.25
CA ALA A 400 -14.94 12.05 11.10
C ALA A 400 -16.01 13.09 10.75
N GLU A 401 -16.26 13.36 9.47
CA GLU A 401 -17.30 14.27 9.01
C GLU A 401 -18.69 13.82 9.46
N LYS A 402 -18.97 12.53 9.36
CA LYS A 402 -20.22 11.94 9.88
C LYS A 402 -20.35 12.14 11.39
N LEU A 403 -19.29 11.86 12.18
CA LEU A 403 -19.30 12.09 13.63
C LEU A 403 -19.53 13.56 14.00
N ILE A 404 -18.92 14.49 13.28
CA ILE A 404 -19.09 15.93 13.49
C ILE A 404 -20.56 16.34 13.24
N SER A 405 -21.18 15.83 12.19
CA SER A 405 -22.58 16.12 11.90
C SER A 405 -23.54 15.53 12.94
N MET A 406 -23.30 14.30 13.41
CA MET A 406 -24.11 13.65 14.46
C MET A 406 -24.01 14.41 15.78
N SER A 407 -22.85 14.92 16.14
CA SER A 407 -22.63 15.64 17.40
C SER A 407 -23.02 17.13 17.36
N ALA A 408 -23.40 17.67 16.22
CA ALA A 408 -23.95 19.02 16.08
C ALA A 408 -25.48 19.07 16.23
N GLN A 409 -26.13 17.90 16.28
CA GLN A 409 -27.58 17.77 16.46
C GLN A 409 -28.01 17.57 17.93
N ILE A 410 -27.06 17.58 18.86
CA ILE A 410 -27.25 17.51 20.31
C ILE A 410 -26.89 18.87 20.93
#